data_9dc75a0510a577fce6412eeec44155a5
#
_entry.id   9dc75a0510a577fce6412eeec44155a5
#
_cell.length_a   1.000
_cell.length_b   1.000
_cell.length_c   1.000
_cell.angle_alpha   90.00
_cell.angle_beta   90.00
_cell.angle_gamma   90.00
#
_symmetry.space_group_name_H-M   'P 1'
#
loop_
_entity.id
_entity.type
_entity.pdbx_description
1 polymer ?
#
loop_
_entity_poly.entity_id
_entity_poly.type
_entity_poly.pdbx_seq_one_letter_code
_entity_poly.pdbx_strand_id
1 'polypeptide(L)'
;MSEVRVNNLSNENNTGGPTISGITTYSGRHFFVPPQGDTASRPEDCEPGSLRFNTDSAKLEYFRGNTIGWTEIEAELATDTLGGGTGSNTGIGHRGLWAGGGTPSLTDQIDQVTLSTLGNATDFGNLVAATTQPKGVSSRTRAVFGGGYSPNDSSKSDKMDFVTFSSTGNASDFGNLVSSKVGLAPFSNEIRGVWAGGTTGSVDNVIQYITIASTGNAVDFGDSTEVNYAGDALASSTRGVHALGLDPPNSNARINVLDTVEIMTTGNSTDFGDLTVSRMPSGAASNAVRGIYGHGETDSTRVNTCLLYTSDAADDDHC
;
A
#
# COMPACT_ATOMS: atom_id res chain seq x y z
N MET A 1 -26.49 -45.00 -8.50
CA MET A 1 -25.15 -44.41 -8.61
C MET A 1 -24.16 -45.54 -8.76
N SER A 2 -23.30 -45.50 -9.77
CA SER A 2 -22.23 -46.48 -9.95
C SER A 2 -20.98 -46.00 -9.22
N GLU A 3 -20.38 -46.83 -8.41
CA GLU A 3 -19.16 -46.51 -7.63
C GLU A 3 -18.07 -47.48 -8.05
N VAL A 4 -16.85 -47.00 -8.30
CA VAL A 4 -15.65 -47.79 -8.55
C VAL A 4 -14.69 -47.56 -7.37
N ARG A 5 -14.33 -48.62 -6.68
CA ARG A 5 -13.37 -48.58 -5.56
C ARG A 5 -12.12 -49.34 -5.94
N VAL A 6 -11.02 -48.61 -6.17
CA VAL A 6 -9.74 -49.18 -6.56
C VAL A 6 -8.60 -48.47 -5.84
N ASN A 7 -7.50 -49.17 -5.60
CA ASN A 7 -6.31 -48.56 -4.98
C ASN A 7 -5.45 -47.80 -6.01
N ASN A 8 -5.45 -48.27 -7.26
CA ASN A 8 -4.71 -47.64 -8.35
C ASN A 8 -5.56 -47.63 -9.62
N LEU A 9 -5.45 -46.57 -10.39
CA LEU A 9 -6.00 -46.43 -11.75
C LEU A 9 -4.86 -46.10 -12.70
N SER A 10 -4.73 -46.95 -13.74
CA SER A 10 -3.79 -46.74 -14.85
C SER A 10 -4.50 -46.97 -16.18
N ASN A 11 -3.88 -46.55 -17.30
CA ASN A 11 -4.37 -46.92 -18.62
C ASN A 11 -4.18 -48.43 -18.85
N GLU A 12 -4.82 -48.97 -19.92
CA GLU A 12 -4.82 -50.39 -20.26
C GLU A 12 -3.42 -51.01 -20.34
N ASN A 13 -2.45 -50.25 -20.82
CA ASN A 13 -1.08 -50.70 -21.02
C ASN A 13 -0.16 -50.44 -19.82
N ASN A 14 -0.70 -49.90 -18.74
CA ASN A 14 0.03 -49.51 -17.51
C ASN A 14 1.22 -48.55 -17.77
N THR A 15 1.10 -47.71 -18.80
CA THR A 15 2.12 -46.75 -19.24
C THR A 15 1.81 -45.32 -18.79
N GLY A 16 0.66 -45.09 -18.15
CA GLY A 16 0.23 -43.79 -17.68
C GLY A 16 -1.10 -43.84 -16.96
N GLY A 17 -1.64 -42.69 -16.59
CA GLY A 17 -2.95 -42.57 -15.96
C GLY A 17 -4.10 -42.68 -16.94
N PRO A 18 -5.32 -42.96 -16.47
CA PRO A 18 -6.53 -42.98 -17.29
C PRO A 18 -6.92 -41.57 -17.74
N THR A 19 -7.55 -41.50 -18.91
CA THR A 19 -8.21 -40.28 -19.36
C THR A 19 -9.60 -40.21 -18.74
N ILE A 20 -9.90 -39.13 -18.01
CA ILE A 20 -11.20 -38.85 -17.43
C ILE A 20 -11.88 -37.76 -18.27
N SER A 21 -12.96 -38.13 -18.98
CA SER A 21 -13.73 -37.17 -19.78
C SER A 21 -14.90 -36.62 -18.97
N GLY A 22 -15.09 -35.33 -18.98
CA GLY A 22 -16.19 -34.65 -18.29
C GLY A 22 -15.73 -33.87 -17.06
N ILE A 23 -16.66 -33.52 -16.17
CA ILE A 23 -16.38 -32.75 -14.96
C ILE A 23 -15.96 -33.71 -13.85
N THR A 24 -14.79 -33.45 -13.24
CA THR A 24 -14.28 -34.21 -12.11
C THR A 24 -14.26 -33.34 -10.86
N THR A 25 -14.87 -33.82 -9.78
CA THR A 25 -14.88 -33.15 -8.49
C THR A 25 -14.16 -34.01 -7.45
N TYR A 26 -13.17 -33.44 -6.79
CA TYR A 26 -12.46 -34.04 -5.66
C TYR A 26 -13.08 -33.52 -4.37
N SER A 27 -13.87 -34.34 -3.66
CA SER A 27 -14.67 -33.94 -2.48
C SER A 27 -14.11 -34.41 -1.15
N GLY A 28 -12.92 -35.01 -1.15
CA GLY A 28 -12.27 -35.49 0.07
C GLY A 28 -11.68 -34.35 0.93
N ARG A 29 -11.43 -34.63 2.20
CA ARG A 29 -10.71 -33.70 3.12
C ARG A 29 -9.19 -33.68 2.89
N HIS A 30 -8.74 -34.48 1.93
CA HIS A 30 -7.34 -34.63 1.60
C HIS A 30 -6.98 -33.78 0.39
N PHE A 31 -5.70 -33.65 0.13
CA PHE A 31 -5.15 -32.86 -0.96
C PHE A 31 -5.05 -33.65 -2.26
N PHE A 32 -5.03 -32.94 -3.36
CA PHE A 32 -4.61 -33.45 -4.67
C PHE A 32 -3.11 -33.15 -4.83
N VAL A 33 -2.30 -34.18 -5.10
CA VAL A 33 -0.89 -34.01 -5.44
C VAL A 33 -0.78 -34.04 -6.96
N PRO A 34 -0.41 -32.92 -7.62
CA PRO A 34 -0.19 -32.93 -9.07
C PRO A 34 1.08 -33.72 -9.42
N PRO A 35 1.26 -34.13 -10.68
CA PRO A 35 2.55 -34.66 -11.14
C PRO A 35 3.68 -33.70 -10.77
N GLN A 36 4.82 -34.23 -10.36
CA GLN A 36 5.95 -33.41 -9.90
C GLN A 36 7.28 -33.88 -10.56
N GLY A 37 8.22 -32.97 -10.66
CA GLY A 37 9.56 -33.20 -11.16
C GLY A 37 10.36 -31.91 -11.25
N ASP A 38 11.66 -32.04 -11.50
CA ASP A 38 12.57 -30.92 -11.68
C ASP A 38 12.35 -30.18 -13.01
N THR A 39 13.05 -29.09 -13.22
CA THR A 39 12.97 -28.28 -14.44
C THR A 39 13.42 -29.06 -15.69
N ALA A 40 14.41 -29.94 -15.53
CA ALA A 40 14.94 -30.71 -16.63
C ALA A 40 13.98 -31.83 -17.10
N SER A 41 13.11 -32.30 -16.22
CA SER A 41 12.10 -33.32 -16.50
C SER A 41 10.76 -32.79 -17.01
N ARG A 42 10.72 -31.53 -17.44
CA ARG A 42 9.51 -30.95 -18.07
C ARG A 42 9.15 -31.72 -19.33
N PRO A 43 7.93 -32.27 -19.44
CA PRO A 43 7.48 -32.88 -20.67
C PRO A 43 7.47 -31.87 -21.84
N GLU A 44 7.98 -32.29 -23.01
CA GLU A 44 8.03 -31.44 -24.20
C GLU A 44 6.71 -31.43 -24.95
N ASP A 45 6.01 -32.59 -24.95
CA ASP A 45 4.75 -32.79 -25.66
C ASP A 45 3.60 -32.91 -24.66
N CYS A 46 2.98 -31.78 -24.27
CA CYS A 46 1.80 -31.77 -23.47
C CYS A 46 0.72 -30.86 -24.06
N GLU A 47 -0.52 -31.10 -23.65
CA GLU A 47 -1.63 -30.24 -24.05
C GLU A 47 -1.55 -28.92 -23.25
N PRO A 48 -1.86 -27.77 -23.87
CA PRO A 48 -1.99 -26.49 -23.16
C PRO A 48 -2.96 -26.60 -22.00
N GLY A 49 -2.56 -26.08 -20.83
CA GLY A 49 -3.31 -26.21 -19.57
C GLY A 49 -2.87 -27.38 -18.69
N SER A 50 -1.96 -28.25 -19.15
CA SER A 50 -1.35 -29.28 -18.30
C SER A 50 -0.69 -28.65 -17.08
N LEU A 51 -0.89 -29.24 -15.90
CA LEU A 51 -0.44 -28.72 -14.60
C LEU A 51 0.52 -29.70 -13.94
N ARG A 52 1.63 -29.19 -13.39
CA ARG A 52 2.58 -29.97 -12.56
C ARG A 52 3.19 -29.10 -11.46
N PHE A 53 3.86 -29.75 -10.51
CA PHE A 53 4.67 -29.08 -9.50
C PHE A 53 6.16 -29.22 -9.84
N ASN A 54 6.86 -28.08 -9.96
CA ASN A 54 8.30 -28.04 -10.18
C ASN A 54 9.03 -28.10 -8.83
N THR A 55 9.85 -29.12 -8.65
CA THR A 55 10.58 -29.36 -7.38
C THR A 55 11.79 -28.45 -7.23
N ASP A 56 12.38 -27.92 -8.28
CA ASP A 56 13.51 -26.98 -8.21
C ASP A 56 13.07 -25.61 -7.72
N SER A 57 11.96 -25.11 -8.27
CA SER A 57 11.42 -23.80 -7.89
C SER A 57 10.40 -23.86 -6.74
N ALA A 58 9.97 -25.07 -6.35
CA ALA A 58 8.89 -25.30 -5.37
C ALA A 58 7.56 -24.59 -5.74
N LYS A 59 7.25 -24.50 -7.03
CA LYS A 59 6.06 -23.84 -7.56
C LYS A 59 5.21 -24.75 -8.41
N LEU A 60 3.90 -24.46 -8.46
CA LEU A 60 3.03 -24.98 -9.49
C LEU A 60 3.37 -24.33 -10.83
N GLU A 61 3.36 -25.10 -11.90
CA GLU A 61 3.54 -24.59 -13.26
C GLU A 61 2.53 -25.21 -14.21
N TYR A 62 2.19 -24.48 -15.26
CA TYR A 62 1.27 -24.93 -16.30
C TYR A 62 1.86 -24.72 -17.68
N PHE A 63 1.50 -25.62 -18.61
CA PHE A 63 1.97 -25.57 -19.98
C PHE A 63 1.09 -24.64 -20.81
N ARG A 64 1.69 -23.64 -21.47
CA ARG A 64 0.99 -22.65 -22.30
C ARG A 64 1.06 -22.94 -23.80
N GLY A 65 1.52 -24.12 -24.15
CA GLY A 65 1.75 -24.50 -25.54
C GLY A 65 3.21 -24.31 -25.97
N ASN A 66 3.57 -24.89 -27.11
CA ASN A 66 4.96 -24.99 -27.59
C ASN A 66 5.63 -23.64 -27.88
N THR A 67 4.85 -22.58 -28.10
CA THR A 67 5.41 -21.24 -28.34
C THR A 67 5.91 -20.57 -27.06
N ILE A 68 5.27 -20.83 -25.92
CA ILE A 68 5.58 -20.17 -24.63
C ILE A 68 6.23 -21.14 -23.66
N GLY A 69 5.84 -22.41 -23.69
CA GLY A 69 6.33 -23.44 -22.79
C GLY A 69 5.68 -23.46 -21.43
N TRP A 70 6.41 -23.97 -20.45
CA TRP A 70 6.00 -24.04 -19.06
C TRP A 70 6.13 -22.68 -18.38
N THR A 71 5.09 -22.28 -17.67
CA THR A 71 5.03 -21.01 -16.93
C THR A 71 4.69 -21.32 -15.48
N GLU A 72 5.47 -20.80 -14.55
CA GLU A 72 5.21 -20.91 -13.12
C GLU A 72 3.98 -20.10 -12.70
N ILE A 73 3.15 -20.68 -11.85
CA ILE A 73 2.06 -19.99 -11.18
C ILE A 73 2.67 -19.37 -9.94
N GLU A 74 2.83 -18.08 -9.94
CA GLU A 74 3.21 -17.33 -8.77
C GLU A 74 1.98 -17.16 -7.89
N ALA A 75 1.90 -17.94 -6.80
CA ALA A 75 0.95 -17.66 -5.74
C ALA A 75 1.58 -16.61 -4.83
N GLU A 76 1.41 -15.34 -5.18
CA GLU A 76 1.59 -14.30 -4.17
C GLU A 76 0.50 -14.48 -3.13
N LEU A 77 0.88 -14.53 -1.86
CA LEU A 77 -0.08 -14.46 -0.76
C LEU A 77 -0.98 -13.25 -1.00
N ALA A 78 -2.29 -13.45 -0.90
CA ALA A 78 -3.25 -12.36 -1.11
C ALA A 78 -2.98 -11.14 -0.20
N THR A 79 -2.24 -11.35 0.89
CA THR A 79 -1.71 -10.29 1.76
C THR A 79 -0.64 -9.44 1.07
N ASP A 80 0.13 -10.00 0.11
CA ASP A 80 1.15 -9.25 -0.63
C ASP A 80 0.59 -8.55 -1.87
N THR A 81 -0.59 -8.98 -2.35
CA THR A 81 -1.24 -8.43 -3.54
C THR A 81 -2.31 -7.39 -3.25
N LEU A 82 -2.85 -7.32 -2.05
CA LEU A 82 -3.99 -6.47 -1.71
C LEU A 82 -3.64 -5.20 -0.95
N GLY A 83 -2.42 -4.99 -0.63
CA GLY A 83 -2.06 -3.77 0.01
C GLY A 83 -1.21 -2.95 -0.96
N GLY A 84 -1.29 -1.74 -0.97
CA GLY A 84 -0.54 -0.76 -1.68
C GLY A 84 -1.03 0.56 -1.22
N GLY A 85 -0.15 1.45 -1.03
CA GLY A 85 -0.51 2.75 -0.58
C GLY A 85 0.67 3.41 0.09
N THR A 86 0.50 4.65 0.40
CA THR A 86 1.50 5.43 1.11
C THR A 86 1.78 4.80 2.48
N GLY A 87 3.04 4.58 2.77
CA GLY A 87 3.49 3.94 3.99
C GLY A 87 3.33 2.41 4.02
N SER A 88 2.73 1.80 2.99
CA SER A 88 2.50 0.37 2.91
C SER A 88 3.31 -0.25 1.76
N ASN A 89 4.05 -1.31 2.06
CA ASN A 89 4.70 -2.12 1.04
C ASN A 89 3.88 -3.39 0.81
N THR A 90 2.98 -3.29 -0.12
CA THR A 90 2.03 -4.35 -0.38
C THR A 90 2.06 -4.78 -1.81
N GLY A 91 3.14 -4.74 -2.44
CA GLY A 91 3.14 -5.23 -3.75
C GLY A 91 4.36 -4.89 -4.55
N ILE A 92 4.27 -5.24 -5.76
CA ILE A 92 5.19 -5.11 -6.87
C ILE A 92 5.39 -3.66 -7.34
N GLY A 93 5.24 -2.68 -6.44
CA GLY A 93 5.59 -1.30 -6.72
C GLY A 93 7.09 -1.19 -7.01
N HIS A 94 7.42 -0.83 -8.24
CA HIS A 94 8.81 -0.70 -8.67
C HIS A 94 9.36 0.72 -8.50
N ARG A 95 8.50 1.70 -8.25
CA ARG A 95 8.86 3.11 -8.23
C ARG A 95 8.48 3.80 -6.94
N GLY A 96 9.41 4.58 -6.39
CA GLY A 96 9.14 5.59 -5.37
C GLY A 96 9.11 6.97 -6.02
N LEU A 97 8.15 7.81 -5.65
CA LEU A 97 8.01 9.18 -6.16
C LEU A 97 8.10 10.19 -5.03
N TRP A 98 8.80 11.28 -5.27
CA TRP A 98 8.87 12.47 -4.42
C TRP A 98 8.44 13.67 -5.25
N ALA A 99 7.57 14.49 -4.72
CA ALA A 99 7.01 15.61 -5.46
C ALA A 99 7.12 16.92 -4.69
N GLY A 100 7.43 17.98 -5.42
CA GLY A 100 7.55 19.31 -4.87
C GLY A 100 8.75 19.48 -3.95
N GLY A 101 8.75 20.55 -3.20
CA GLY A 101 9.84 20.89 -2.27
C GLY A 101 10.11 22.38 -2.24
N GLY A 102 11.07 22.81 -1.41
CA GLY A 102 11.25 24.24 -1.20
C GLY A 102 12.65 24.67 -0.78
N THR A 103 13.70 24.31 -1.54
CA THR A 103 15.06 24.83 -1.26
C THR A 103 15.87 24.95 -2.55
N PRO A 104 16.35 26.15 -2.90
CA PRO A 104 16.11 27.47 -2.29
C PRO A 104 14.78 28.11 -2.67
N SER A 105 14.10 27.61 -3.69
CA SER A 105 12.79 28.06 -4.16
C SER A 105 11.82 26.86 -4.23
N LEU A 106 10.53 27.13 -4.25
CA LEU A 106 9.54 26.10 -4.48
C LEU A 106 9.73 25.47 -5.86
N THR A 107 9.54 24.16 -5.92
CA THR A 107 9.62 23.38 -7.16
C THR A 107 8.34 22.59 -7.40
N ASP A 108 8.04 22.35 -8.65
CA ASP A 108 6.98 21.47 -9.12
C ASP A 108 7.52 20.08 -9.53
N GLN A 109 8.82 19.86 -9.46
CA GLN A 109 9.49 18.64 -9.90
C GLN A 109 8.98 17.40 -9.16
N ILE A 110 8.79 16.33 -9.91
CA ILE A 110 8.54 14.98 -9.39
C ILE A 110 9.75 14.13 -9.74
N ASP A 111 10.41 13.63 -8.71
CA ASP A 111 11.53 12.70 -8.83
C ASP A 111 11.08 11.26 -8.62
N GLN A 112 11.71 10.32 -9.32
CA GLN A 112 11.48 8.89 -9.17
C GLN A 112 12.75 8.12 -8.88
N VAL A 113 12.60 7.02 -8.14
CA VAL A 113 13.62 5.97 -8.03
C VAL A 113 12.99 4.61 -8.37
N THR A 114 13.81 3.71 -8.89
CA THR A 114 13.43 2.29 -9.04
C THR A 114 13.82 1.55 -7.78
N LEU A 115 12.84 1.02 -7.04
CA LEU A 115 13.08 0.40 -5.72
C LEU A 115 13.89 -0.89 -5.79
N SER A 116 13.82 -1.62 -6.91
CA SER A 116 14.54 -2.89 -7.09
C SER A 116 16.01 -2.73 -7.53
N THR A 117 16.44 -1.52 -7.84
CA THR A 117 17.81 -1.24 -8.31
C THR A 117 18.43 -0.09 -7.54
N LEU A 118 19.77 -0.12 -7.39
CA LEU A 118 20.50 1.02 -6.88
C LEU A 118 20.60 2.11 -7.97
N GLY A 119 20.62 3.36 -7.55
CA GLY A 119 20.79 4.51 -8.45
C GLY A 119 20.28 5.81 -7.86
N ASN A 120 20.62 6.89 -8.54
CA ASN A 120 20.10 8.21 -8.20
C ASN A 120 18.64 8.35 -8.66
N ALA A 121 17.93 9.28 -8.06
CA ALA A 121 16.64 9.71 -8.56
C ALA A 121 16.76 10.28 -9.98
N THR A 122 15.74 10.11 -10.76
CA THR A 122 15.60 10.67 -12.11
C THR A 122 14.31 11.44 -12.21
N ASP A 123 14.26 12.38 -13.12
CA ASP A 123 13.07 13.18 -13.38
C ASP A 123 11.90 12.27 -13.85
N PHE A 124 10.74 12.46 -13.24
CA PHE A 124 9.49 11.82 -13.64
C PHE A 124 8.60 12.78 -14.41
N GLY A 125 8.59 14.07 -14.05
CA GLY A 125 7.72 15.10 -14.56
C GLY A 125 7.47 16.19 -13.51
N ASN A 126 6.41 16.97 -13.67
CA ASN A 126 6.12 18.12 -12.84
C ASN A 126 4.70 18.04 -12.25
N LEU A 127 4.49 18.56 -11.05
CA LEU A 127 3.18 18.92 -10.52
C LEU A 127 2.55 20.03 -11.37
N VAL A 128 1.25 20.24 -11.24
CA VAL A 128 0.55 21.34 -11.91
C VAL A 128 1.05 22.71 -11.44
N ALA A 129 1.50 22.80 -10.20
CA ALA A 129 2.07 24.01 -9.63
C ALA A 129 3.20 23.69 -8.63
N ALA A 130 4.17 24.60 -8.53
CA ALA A 130 5.22 24.50 -7.53
C ALA A 130 4.62 24.48 -6.11
N THR A 131 4.90 23.43 -5.35
CA THR A 131 4.29 23.18 -4.05
C THR A 131 5.31 22.57 -3.08
N THR A 132 5.32 23.02 -1.84
CA THR A 132 6.09 22.37 -0.78
C THR A 132 5.17 21.67 0.20
N GLN A 133 5.63 20.55 0.76
CA GLN A 133 4.91 19.69 1.70
C GLN A 133 3.58 19.10 1.17
N PRO A 134 3.44 18.80 -0.14
CA PRO A 134 2.29 18.03 -0.55
C PRO A 134 2.36 16.65 0.10
N LYS A 135 1.21 16.06 0.38
CA LYS A 135 1.12 14.74 1.02
C LYS A 135 0.59 13.72 0.03
N GLY A 136 1.41 12.70 -0.24
CA GLY A 136 1.14 11.70 -1.26
C GLY A 136 0.36 10.49 -0.75
N VAL A 137 -0.61 10.04 -1.52
CA VAL A 137 -1.27 8.74 -1.39
C VAL A 137 -1.17 7.99 -2.71
N SER A 138 -1.20 6.68 -2.68
CA SER A 138 -1.02 5.91 -3.91
C SER A 138 -1.74 4.57 -3.90
N SER A 139 -2.04 4.09 -5.11
CA SER A 139 -2.34 2.70 -5.44
C SER A 139 -1.17 2.14 -6.26
N ARG A 140 -1.33 0.96 -6.83
CA ARG A 140 -0.34 0.40 -7.78
C ARG A 140 -0.23 1.17 -9.09
N THR A 141 -1.26 1.89 -9.48
CA THR A 141 -1.35 2.53 -10.78
C THR A 141 -1.20 4.04 -10.73
N ARG A 142 -1.56 4.67 -9.63
CA ARG A 142 -1.58 6.13 -9.48
C ARG A 142 -0.98 6.59 -8.17
N ALA A 143 -0.28 7.73 -8.21
CA ALA A 143 0.03 8.55 -7.05
C ALA A 143 -0.79 9.85 -7.13
N VAL A 144 -1.33 10.28 -5.99
CA VAL A 144 -2.06 11.53 -5.83
C VAL A 144 -1.38 12.35 -4.73
N PHE A 145 -1.02 13.58 -5.04
CA PHE A 145 -0.36 14.51 -4.12
C PHE A 145 -1.35 15.61 -3.76
N GLY A 146 -1.65 15.79 -2.48
CA GLY A 146 -2.66 16.74 -2.03
C GLY A 146 -2.16 17.71 -0.98
N GLY A 147 -2.73 18.92 -0.98
CA GLY A 147 -2.44 19.98 -0.01
C GLY A 147 -1.05 20.59 -0.17
N GLY A 148 -0.50 21.10 0.91
CA GLY A 148 0.80 21.77 0.94
C GLY A 148 0.73 23.29 0.83
N TYR A 149 1.88 23.92 0.61
CA TYR A 149 1.98 25.36 0.35
C TYR A 149 2.28 25.61 -1.12
N SER A 150 1.46 26.45 -1.77
CA SER A 150 1.70 26.91 -3.12
C SER A 150 1.58 28.44 -3.20
N PRO A 151 2.51 29.13 -3.88
CA PRO A 151 2.42 30.58 -4.07
C PRO A 151 1.16 31.00 -4.81
N ASN A 152 0.66 30.13 -5.68
CA ASN A 152 -0.51 30.42 -6.51
C ASN A 152 -1.81 30.46 -5.70
N ASP A 153 -1.83 29.76 -4.54
CA ASP A 153 -2.99 29.71 -3.64
C ASP A 153 -2.85 30.65 -2.42
N SER A 154 -1.88 31.56 -2.48
CA SER A 154 -1.60 32.57 -1.41
C SER A 154 -1.17 31.99 -0.06
N SER A 155 -0.93 30.72 0.08
CA SER A 155 -0.26 30.05 1.20
C SER A 155 -0.49 28.53 1.28
N LYS A 156 -1.70 28.08 1.60
CA LYS A 156 -2.05 26.65 1.70
C LYS A 156 -2.91 26.26 0.52
N SER A 157 -2.72 25.06 0.04
CA SER A 157 -3.42 24.54 -1.14
C SER A 157 -4.45 23.48 -0.76
N ASP A 158 -5.56 23.46 -1.49
CA ASP A 158 -6.52 22.36 -1.52
C ASP A 158 -6.33 21.47 -2.75
N LYS A 159 -5.42 21.82 -3.65
CA LYS A 159 -5.22 21.11 -4.90
C LYS A 159 -4.72 19.68 -4.66
N MET A 160 -5.20 18.80 -5.52
CA MET A 160 -4.69 17.44 -5.62
C MET A 160 -4.28 17.20 -7.08
N ASP A 161 -3.02 16.79 -7.24
CA ASP A 161 -2.44 16.44 -8.53
C ASP A 161 -2.17 14.94 -8.59
N PHE A 162 -2.31 14.30 -9.76
CA PHE A 162 -2.02 12.89 -9.89
C PHE A 162 -1.13 12.56 -11.07
N VAL A 163 -0.41 11.46 -10.92
CA VAL A 163 0.38 10.82 -11.99
C VAL A 163 0.04 9.34 -12.08
N THR A 164 0.26 8.77 -13.25
CA THR A 164 0.15 7.33 -13.50
C THR A 164 1.55 6.71 -13.50
N PHE A 165 1.78 5.65 -12.71
CA PHE A 165 3.10 5.03 -12.58
C PHE A 165 3.63 4.38 -13.86
N SER A 166 2.77 3.96 -14.77
CA SER A 166 3.19 3.25 -16.00
C SER A 166 3.92 4.14 -17.01
N SER A 167 3.76 5.45 -16.92
CA SER A 167 4.37 6.41 -17.85
C SER A 167 4.92 7.60 -17.09
N THR A 168 6.13 8.06 -17.45
CA THR A 168 6.66 9.34 -16.98
C THR A 168 5.91 10.50 -17.66
N GLY A 169 5.78 11.60 -16.96
CA GLY A 169 5.12 12.80 -17.48
C GLY A 169 4.56 13.67 -16.36
N ASN A 170 4.07 14.83 -16.76
CA ASN A 170 3.53 15.79 -15.82
C ASN A 170 2.22 15.30 -15.18
N ALA A 171 2.01 15.74 -13.96
CA ALA A 171 0.76 15.51 -13.25
C ALA A 171 -0.41 16.24 -13.92
N SER A 172 -1.58 15.71 -13.70
CA SER A 172 -2.86 16.33 -14.06
C SER A 172 -3.66 16.62 -12.80
N ASP A 173 -4.56 17.57 -12.89
CA ASP A 173 -5.50 17.89 -11.82
C ASP A 173 -6.36 16.67 -11.48
N PHE A 174 -6.41 16.33 -10.21
CA PHE A 174 -7.27 15.27 -9.68
C PHE A 174 -8.58 15.81 -9.12
N GLY A 175 -8.55 17.02 -8.54
CA GLY A 175 -9.62 17.66 -7.81
C GLY A 175 -9.10 18.39 -6.57
N ASN A 176 -9.95 18.63 -5.60
CA ASN A 176 -9.61 19.42 -4.41
C ASN A 176 -9.85 18.64 -3.10
N LEU A 177 -9.02 18.88 -2.12
CA LEU A 177 -9.30 18.56 -0.72
C LEU A 177 -10.55 19.32 -0.24
N VAL A 178 -11.15 18.89 0.86
CA VAL A 178 -12.30 19.59 1.48
C VAL A 178 -11.94 21.02 1.86
N SER A 179 -10.68 21.27 2.20
CA SER A 179 -10.16 22.62 2.49
C SER A 179 -8.64 22.70 2.26
N SER A 180 -8.12 23.91 2.07
CA SER A 180 -6.68 24.17 1.89
C SER A 180 -5.91 23.86 3.16
N LYS A 181 -5.06 22.83 3.14
CA LYS A 181 -4.38 22.30 4.33
C LYS A 181 -2.91 21.98 4.11
N VAL A 182 -2.16 22.06 5.21
CA VAL A 182 -0.80 21.51 5.33
C VAL A 182 -0.69 20.66 6.59
N GLY A 183 0.37 19.84 6.65
CA GLY A 183 0.62 19.00 7.83
C GLY A 183 -0.37 17.84 7.99
N LEU A 184 -0.92 17.38 6.90
CA LEU A 184 -1.79 16.22 6.82
C LEU A 184 -1.03 14.92 7.09
N ALA A 185 -1.67 13.92 7.66
CA ALA A 185 -1.19 12.55 7.78
C ALA A 185 -1.80 11.69 6.67
N PRO A 186 -1.03 11.29 5.64
CA PRO A 186 -1.54 10.56 4.49
C PRO A 186 -1.41 9.05 4.66
N PHE A 187 -2.44 8.31 4.29
CA PHE A 187 -2.39 6.85 4.16
C PHE A 187 -3.36 6.35 3.09
N SER A 188 -3.13 5.16 2.58
CA SER A 188 -3.97 4.62 1.52
C SER A 188 -3.93 3.11 1.43
N ASN A 189 -4.94 2.55 0.79
CA ASN A 189 -4.90 1.22 0.21
C ASN A 189 -5.00 1.32 -1.33
N GLU A 190 -5.22 0.20 -2.02
CA GLU A 190 -5.36 0.18 -3.48
C GLU A 190 -6.56 0.99 -4.02
N ILE A 191 -7.54 1.30 -3.19
CA ILE A 191 -8.82 1.90 -3.61
C ILE A 191 -8.94 3.33 -3.12
N ARG A 192 -8.67 3.57 -1.81
CA ARG A 192 -8.86 4.85 -1.16
C ARG A 192 -7.55 5.49 -0.74
N GLY A 193 -7.40 6.77 -1.02
CA GLY A 193 -6.43 7.66 -0.42
C GLY A 193 -7.08 8.49 0.67
N VAL A 194 -6.45 8.59 1.81
CA VAL A 194 -6.98 9.26 3.02
C VAL A 194 -5.96 10.25 3.55
N TRP A 195 -6.44 11.39 4.02
CA TRP A 195 -5.64 12.40 4.71
C TRP A 195 -6.33 12.79 6.01
N ALA A 196 -5.63 12.71 7.12
CA ALA A 196 -6.15 13.05 8.44
C ALA A 196 -5.57 14.37 8.95
N GLY A 197 -6.37 15.16 9.60
CA GLY A 197 -6.00 16.39 10.32
C GLY A 197 -5.48 17.51 9.43
N GLY A 198 -4.40 18.14 9.88
CA GLY A 198 -3.78 19.27 9.20
C GLY A 198 -4.30 20.62 9.67
N THR A 199 -3.83 21.70 9.04
CA THR A 199 -4.24 23.05 9.41
C THR A 199 -4.56 23.93 8.21
N THR A 200 -5.66 24.64 8.28
CA THR A 200 -6.04 25.75 7.39
C THR A 200 -5.53 27.11 7.90
N GLY A 201 -5.03 27.17 9.10
CA GLY A 201 -4.71 28.31 9.98
C GLY A 201 -5.30 28.07 11.35
N SER A 202 -6.44 27.39 11.41
CA SER A 202 -6.92 26.65 12.59
C SER A 202 -6.76 25.18 12.32
N VAL A 203 -6.37 24.42 13.32
CA VAL A 203 -6.30 22.96 13.26
C VAL A 203 -7.69 22.38 13.39
N ASP A 204 -7.90 21.25 12.74
CA ASP A 204 -9.13 20.47 12.87
C ASP A 204 -8.79 18.98 12.98
N ASN A 205 -9.80 18.16 13.19
CA ASN A 205 -9.70 16.71 13.29
C ASN A 205 -10.28 15.98 12.06
N VAL A 206 -10.62 16.72 11.02
CA VAL A 206 -11.28 16.17 9.84
C VAL A 206 -10.41 15.16 9.12
N ILE A 207 -10.94 13.99 8.91
CA ILE A 207 -10.39 12.95 8.02
C ILE A 207 -11.15 13.03 6.70
N GLN A 208 -10.44 13.00 5.57
CA GLN A 208 -11.03 13.09 4.24
C GLN A 208 -10.43 12.05 3.31
N TYR A 209 -11.18 11.64 2.29
CA TYR A 209 -10.72 10.59 1.38
C TYR A 209 -11.10 10.83 -0.06
N ILE A 210 -10.41 10.12 -0.94
CA ILE A 210 -10.71 9.99 -2.37
C ILE A 210 -10.78 8.52 -2.78
N THR A 211 -11.41 8.26 -3.91
CA THR A 211 -11.22 7.00 -4.67
C THR A 211 -10.11 7.22 -5.70
N ILE A 212 -8.95 6.57 -5.51
CA ILE A 212 -7.74 6.85 -6.31
C ILE A 212 -7.95 6.61 -7.82
N ALA A 213 -8.79 5.65 -8.18
CA ALA A 213 -9.03 5.29 -9.59
C ALA A 213 -9.82 6.34 -10.38
N SER A 214 -10.55 7.24 -9.72
CA SER A 214 -11.40 8.25 -10.38
C SER A 214 -11.11 9.65 -9.86
N THR A 215 -10.90 10.60 -10.77
CA THR A 215 -10.71 12.02 -10.41
C THR A 215 -11.96 12.60 -9.78
N GLY A 216 -11.80 13.54 -8.88
CA GLY A 216 -12.88 14.22 -8.16
C GLY A 216 -12.40 14.79 -6.83
N ASN A 217 -13.25 15.59 -6.21
CA ASN A 217 -12.93 16.19 -4.92
C ASN A 217 -12.94 15.16 -3.80
N ALA A 218 -12.15 15.43 -2.77
CA ALA A 218 -12.19 14.67 -1.53
C ALA A 218 -13.55 14.82 -0.83
N VAL A 219 -13.92 13.78 -0.14
CA VAL A 219 -15.17 13.69 0.63
C VAL A 219 -14.82 13.48 2.10
N ASP A 220 -15.64 13.99 2.97
CA ASP A 220 -15.53 13.76 4.40
C ASP A 220 -15.59 12.26 4.72
N PHE A 221 -14.61 11.82 5.52
CA PHE A 221 -14.54 10.44 6.00
C PHE A 221 -15.09 10.31 7.42
N GLY A 222 -14.83 11.29 8.26
CA GLY A 222 -15.10 11.37 9.68
C GLY A 222 -14.04 12.20 10.40
N ASP A 223 -13.92 12.04 11.71
CA ASP A 223 -13.04 12.83 12.55
C ASP A 223 -12.02 11.98 13.31
N SER A 224 -10.82 12.50 13.53
CA SER A 224 -9.85 11.98 14.50
C SER A 224 -10.37 12.23 15.93
N THR A 225 -9.86 11.45 16.89
CA THR A 225 -10.24 11.60 18.31
C THR A 225 -9.89 12.99 18.85
N GLU A 226 -8.83 13.60 18.32
CA GLU A 226 -8.37 14.94 18.68
C GLU A 226 -7.97 15.73 17.44
N VAL A 227 -7.96 17.06 17.56
CA VAL A 227 -7.39 17.94 16.54
C VAL A 227 -5.89 17.69 16.42
N ASN A 228 -5.38 17.66 15.19
CA ASN A 228 -4.00 17.25 14.97
C ASN A 228 -3.33 17.96 13.80
N TYR A 229 -2.01 18.10 13.89
CA TYR A 229 -1.17 18.71 12.89
C TYR A 229 0.20 18.05 12.82
N ALA A 230 0.75 17.95 11.61
CA ALA A 230 2.07 17.40 11.35
C ALA A 230 2.23 15.94 11.86
N GLY A 231 1.14 15.18 11.81
CA GLY A 231 1.15 13.75 12.02
C GLY A 231 1.77 13.01 10.83
N ASP A 232 1.93 11.72 11.02
CA ASP A 232 2.29 10.78 9.96
C ASP A 232 1.45 9.51 10.08
N ALA A 233 1.40 8.69 9.04
CA ALA A 233 0.48 7.57 9.03
C ALA A 233 1.06 6.35 8.31
N LEU A 234 0.50 5.20 8.64
CA LEU A 234 0.77 3.92 8.03
C LEU A 234 -0.53 3.17 7.76
N ALA A 235 -0.50 2.21 6.85
CA ALA A 235 -1.68 1.46 6.51
C ALA A 235 -1.37 0.01 6.14
N SER A 236 -2.37 -0.83 6.36
CA SER A 236 -2.53 -2.12 5.71
C SER A 236 -3.55 -2.02 4.57
N SER A 237 -3.97 -3.14 4.00
CA SER A 237 -5.03 -3.15 2.99
C SER A 237 -6.40 -2.70 3.52
N THR A 238 -6.64 -2.84 4.83
CA THR A 238 -7.94 -2.59 5.45
C THR A 238 -7.92 -1.45 6.46
N ARG A 239 -6.82 -1.27 7.18
CA ARG A 239 -6.72 -0.37 8.34
C ARG A 239 -5.67 0.71 8.10
N GLY A 240 -6.03 1.95 8.42
CA GLY A 240 -5.11 3.07 8.56
C GLY A 240 -4.83 3.34 10.04
N VAL A 241 -3.58 3.63 10.38
CA VAL A 241 -3.17 4.11 11.71
C VAL A 241 -2.41 5.40 11.52
N HIS A 242 -2.83 6.46 12.19
CA HIS A 242 -2.17 7.76 12.11
C HIS A 242 -1.80 8.29 13.49
N ALA A 243 -0.56 8.77 13.58
CA ALA A 243 -0.06 9.46 14.76
C ALA A 243 -0.47 10.93 14.68
N LEU A 244 -1.04 11.47 15.75
CA LEU A 244 -1.63 12.81 15.72
C LEU A 244 -0.59 13.93 15.70
N GLY A 245 0.62 13.70 16.22
CA GLY A 245 1.75 14.64 16.15
C GLY A 245 1.66 15.81 17.11
N LEU A 246 1.09 16.92 16.71
CA LEU A 246 0.97 18.13 17.52
C LEU A 246 -0.48 18.42 17.91
N ASP A 247 -0.67 18.88 19.13
CA ASP A 247 -1.91 19.44 19.67
C ASP A 247 -1.80 20.96 19.76
N PRO A 248 -2.19 21.72 18.73
CA PRO A 248 -2.06 23.16 18.73
C PRO A 248 -2.92 23.91 19.76
N PRO A 249 -4.12 23.45 20.14
CA PRO A 249 -4.85 24.02 21.27
C PRO A 249 -4.05 24.06 22.58
N ASN A 250 -3.18 23.06 22.80
CA ASN A 250 -2.32 22.99 23.97
C ASN A 250 -0.89 23.49 23.67
N SER A 251 -0.75 24.65 23.05
CA SER A 251 0.53 25.30 22.78
C SER A 251 1.45 24.51 21.83
N ASN A 252 0.89 23.75 20.91
CA ASN A 252 1.60 22.82 20.04
C ASN A 252 2.38 21.75 20.82
N ALA A 253 1.87 21.30 21.94
CA ALA A 253 2.44 20.17 22.66
C ALA A 253 2.49 18.95 21.73
N ARG A 254 3.56 18.19 21.82
CA ARG A 254 3.62 16.91 21.13
C ARG A 254 2.80 15.89 21.88
N ILE A 255 2.05 15.09 21.15
CA ILE A 255 1.23 14.03 21.71
C ILE A 255 1.70 12.67 21.24
N ASN A 256 1.32 11.63 21.96
CA ASN A 256 1.68 10.24 21.64
C ASN A 256 0.52 9.44 21.07
N VAL A 257 -0.66 10.02 20.94
CA VAL A 257 -1.89 9.34 20.52
C VAL A 257 -1.77 8.79 19.10
N LEU A 258 -2.17 7.55 18.94
CA LEU A 258 -2.37 6.86 17.67
C LEU A 258 -3.86 6.59 17.48
N ASP A 259 -4.38 7.01 16.36
CA ASP A 259 -5.76 6.75 15.96
C ASP A 259 -5.83 5.72 14.83
N THR A 260 -6.93 4.99 14.78
CA THR A 260 -7.16 4.01 13.70
C THR A 260 -8.52 4.16 13.04
N VAL A 261 -8.55 3.83 11.75
CA VAL A 261 -9.78 3.75 10.95
C VAL A 261 -9.76 2.50 10.06
N GLU A 262 -10.95 1.98 9.78
CA GLU A 262 -11.14 1.01 8.70
C GLU A 262 -11.28 1.77 7.37
N ILE A 263 -10.28 1.67 6.47
CA ILE A 263 -10.17 2.51 5.26
C ILE A 263 -11.41 2.45 4.37
N MET A 264 -12.07 1.31 4.30
CA MET A 264 -13.24 1.12 3.41
C MET A 264 -14.58 1.49 4.05
N THR A 265 -14.60 1.84 5.34
CA THR A 265 -15.81 2.23 6.08
C THR A 265 -15.65 3.63 6.63
N THR A 266 -16.46 4.58 6.16
CA THR A 266 -16.43 5.97 6.67
C THR A 266 -16.95 6.03 8.11
N GLY A 267 -16.39 6.91 8.89
CA GLY A 267 -16.71 7.13 10.30
C GLY A 267 -15.52 7.72 11.05
N ASN A 268 -15.75 8.09 12.29
CA ASN A 268 -14.71 8.63 13.14
C ASN A 268 -13.65 7.58 13.47
N SER A 269 -12.43 8.03 13.70
CA SER A 269 -11.37 7.17 14.20
C SER A 269 -11.66 6.69 15.62
N THR A 270 -10.96 5.68 16.01
CA THR A 270 -10.92 5.18 17.38
C THR A 270 -9.48 5.16 17.86
N ASP A 271 -9.30 5.30 19.17
CA ASP A 271 -7.99 5.16 19.79
C ASP A 271 -7.39 3.79 19.47
N PHE A 272 -6.16 3.80 18.97
CA PHE A 272 -5.37 2.60 18.69
C PHE A 272 -4.37 2.30 19.81
N GLY A 273 -3.99 3.32 20.56
CA GLY A 273 -2.97 3.29 21.61
C GLY A 273 -1.97 4.43 21.47
N ASP A 274 -0.82 4.30 22.10
CA ASP A 274 0.13 5.39 22.24
C ASP A 274 1.51 5.08 21.65
N LEU A 275 2.18 6.11 21.14
CA LEU A 275 3.62 6.09 20.97
C LEU A 275 4.31 6.05 22.33
N THR A 276 5.44 5.39 22.46
CA THR A 276 6.20 5.32 23.73
C THR A 276 6.70 6.69 24.22
N VAL A 277 6.74 7.67 23.35
CA VAL A 277 7.15 9.06 23.66
C VAL A 277 6.34 10.03 22.81
N SER A 278 5.81 11.07 23.44
CA SER A 278 5.15 12.18 22.75
C SER A 278 6.11 12.86 21.77
N ARG A 279 5.75 12.87 20.48
CA ARG A 279 6.60 13.43 19.42
C ARG A 279 5.83 13.78 18.16
N MET A 280 6.37 14.68 17.39
CA MET A 280 6.02 14.85 15.99
C MET A 280 6.76 13.77 15.20
N PRO A 281 6.09 12.76 14.63
CA PRO A 281 6.76 11.72 13.88
C PRO A 281 7.35 12.28 12.57
N SER A 282 8.43 11.69 12.09
CA SER A 282 9.09 12.17 10.86
C SER A 282 9.16 11.13 9.75
N GLY A 283 8.59 9.97 9.94
CA GLY A 283 8.50 8.93 8.92
C GLY A 283 7.73 7.72 9.43
N ALA A 284 6.88 7.20 8.57
CA ALA A 284 6.14 5.98 8.81
C ALA A 284 6.23 5.07 7.59
N ALA A 285 6.31 3.77 7.81
CA ALA A 285 6.29 2.77 6.78
C ALA A 285 5.64 1.50 7.30
N SER A 286 4.96 0.78 6.44
CA SER A 286 4.32 -0.48 6.83
C SER A 286 4.32 -1.50 5.69
N ASN A 287 4.13 -2.74 6.07
CA ASN A 287 3.68 -3.81 5.19
C ASN A 287 2.29 -4.27 5.63
N ALA A 288 1.82 -5.39 5.10
CA ALA A 288 0.48 -5.91 5.42
C ALA A 288 0.30 -6.30 6.90
N VAL A 289 1.39 -6.48 7.66
CA VAL A 289 1.37 -7.05 9.02
C VAL A 289 1.97 -6.11 10.05
N ARG A 290 2.99 -5.32 9.67
CA ARG A 290 3.78 -4.50 10.59
C ARG A 290 3.89 -3.07 10.13
N GLY A 291 3.78 -2.13 11.07
CA GLY A 291 4.04 -0.72 10.87
C GLY A 291 5.21 -0.24 11.71
N ILE A 292 5.95 0.72 11.21
CA ILE A 292 7.10 1.34 11.88
C ILE A 292 6.92 2.85 11.85
N TYR A 293 7.00 3.48 13.01
CA TYR A 293 7.20 4.92 13.14
C TYR A 293 8.66 5.17 13.53
N GLY A 294 9.39 5.91 12.71
CA GLY A 294 10.79 6.20 12.91
C GLY A 294 11.04 7.67 13.22
N HIS A 295 12.03 7.92 14.09
CA HIS A 295 12.52 9.27 14.39
C HIS A 295 11.44 10.23 14.91
N GLY A 296 11.71 11.51 14.83
CA GLY A 296 10.78 12.57 15.20
C GLY A 296 11.40 13.59 16.15
N GLU A 297 10.57 14.53 16.57
CA GLU A 297 10.97 15.61 17.44
C GLU A 297 10.06 15.68 18.67
N THR A 298 10.65 15.57 19.86
CA THR A 298 9.99 15.84 21.15
C THR A 298 10.06 17.33 21.46
N ASP A 299 9.44 17.78 22.55
CA ASP A 299 9.49 19.20 22.96
C ASP A 299 10.90 19.72 23.23
N SER A 300 11.86 18.85 23.47
CA SER A 300 13.22 19.23 23.86
C SER A 300 14.31 18.75 22.91
N THR A 301 14.12 17.63 22.21
CA THR A 301 15.18 17.00 21.41
C THR A 301 14.63 16.26 20.19
N ARG A 302 15.50 16.02 19.22
CA ARG A 302 15.23 15.05 18.16
C ARG A 302 15.55 13.65 18.67
N VAL A 303 14.68 12.68 18.35
CA VAL A 303 14.82 11.29 18.78
C VAL A 303 15.14 10.40 17.57
N ASN A 304 15.96 9.38 17.80
CA ASN A 304 16.36 8.41 16.80
C ASN A 304 15.73 7.02 17.02
N THR A 305 14.72 6.93 17.86
CA THR A 305 14.00 5.69 18.16
C THR A 305 13.08 5.29 17.02
N CYS A 306 13.02 4.00 16.76
CA CYS A 306 12.09 3.38 15.83
C CYS A 306 11.12 2.50 16.62
N LEU A 307 9.84 2.61 16.36
CA LEU A 307 8.80 1.83 17.01
C LEU A 307 8.16 0.88 16.00
N LEU A 308 8.03 -0.37 16.38
CA LEU A 308 7.45 -1.42 15.56
C LEU A 308 6.05 -1.77 16.10
N TYR A 309 5.06 -1.76 15.22
CA TYR A 309 3.69 -2.18 15.51
C TYR A 309 3.31 -3.40 14.69
N THR A 310 2.61 -4.35 15.31
CA THR A 310 2.09 -5.55 14.63
C THR A 310 0.57 -5.50 14.60
N SER A 311 -0.06 -6.26 13.70
CA SER A 311 -1.52 -6.34 13.60
C SER A 311 -2.20 -6.89 14.87
N ASP A 312 -1.44 -7.54 15.75
CA ASP A 312 -1.89 -8.09 17.03
C ASP A 312 -1.40 -7.27 18.24
N ALA A 313 -1.16 -5.98 18.07
CA ALA A 313 -0.59 -5.11 19.09
C ALA A 313 -1.43 -4.95 20.38
N ALA A 314 -2.46 -5.77 20.57
CA ALA A 314 -3.21 -5.81 21.83
C ALA A 314 -2.49 -6.61 22.96
N ASP A 315 -1.40 -7.33 22.65
CA ASP A 315 -0.78 -8.26 23.61
C ASP A 315 0.75 -8.10 23.82
N ASP A 316 1.41 -7.09 23.21
CA ASP A 316 2.86 -6.95 23.36
C ASP A 316 3.24 -5.77 24.29
N ASP A 317 3.24 -6.05 25.59
CA ASP A 317 3.78 -5.16 26.65
C ASP A 317 5.33 -5.12 26.69
N HIS A 318 6.01 -5.68 25.70
CA HIS A 318 7.48 -5.79 25.69
C HIS A 318 8.11 -5.43 24.34
N CYS A 319 8.72 -4.28 24.27
CA CYS A 319 9.88 -3.99 23.42
C CYS A 319 11.14 -3.91 24.29
#